data_78ba33f498e2cb6a4570b35a4f462e95
#
_entry.id   78ba33f498e2cb6a4570b35a4f462e95
#
_cell.length_a   1.000
_cell.length_b   1.000
_cell.length_c   1.000
_cell.angle_alpha   90.00
_cell.angle_beta   90.00
_cell.angle_gamma   90.00
#
_symmetry.space_group_name_H-M   'P 1'
#
loop_
_entity.id
_entity.type
_entity.pdbx_description
1 polymer ?
#
loop_
_entity_poly.entity_id
_entity_poly.type
_entity_poly.pdbx_seq_one_letter_code
_entity_poly.pdbx_strand_id
1 'polypeptide(L)'
;AARQAVDDGYSMARAAGASRHGSVRIATQKALTWAGTCKPGDGLGIAGDEVLIVADDVAAAAIGLVDLLLASGGDLVTVLIGAGVTEDVAVVLERHVHDHHPGTELVSYRTGHRGDALLIGVE
;
A
#
# COMPACT_ATOMS: atom_id res chain seq x y z
N ALA A 1 -2.88 -14.30 19.12
CA ALA A 1 -2.37 -15.07 18.00
C ALA A 1 -1.99 -14.17 16.83
N ALA A 2 -1.10 -14.66 15.98
CA ALA A 2 -0.59 -13.88 14.84
C ALA A 2 -1.73 -13.39 13.92
N ARG A 3 -2.71 -14.25 13.67
CA ARG A 3 -3.83 -13.90 12.83
C ARG A 3 -4.63 -12.73 13.41
N GLN A 4 -4.85 -12.74 14.69
CA GLN A 4 -5.59 -11.67 15.36
C GLN A 4 -4.79 -10.36 15.29
N ALA A 5 -3.48 -10.42 15.43
CA ALA A 5 -2.64 -9.24 15.32
C ALA A 5 -2.72 -8.64 13.91
N VAL A 6 -2.77 -9.48 12.87
CA VAL A 6 -2.94 -9.02 11.49
C VAL A 6 -4.29 -8.34 11.32
N ASP A 7 -5.36 -8.98 11.79
CA ASP A 7 -6.70 -8.43 11.68
C ASP A 7 -6.82 -7.13 12.46
N ASP A 8 -6.25 -7.08 13.66
CA ASP A 8 -6.27 -5.88 14.49
C ASP A 8 -5.52 -4.73 13.84
N GLY A 9 -4.35 -4.99 13.25
CA GLY A 9 -3.59 -3.96 12.55
C GLY A 9 -4.36 -3.36 11.39
N TYR A 10 -4.95 -4.21 10.56
CA TYR A 10 -5.76 -3.75 9.44
C TYR A 10 -7.01 -3.01 9.91
N SER A 11 -7.68 -3.55 10.91
CA SER A 11 -8.88 -2.92 11.48
C SER A 11 -8.57 -1.57 12.08
N MET A 12 -7.42 -1.41 12.72
CA MET A 12 -7.00 -0.13 13.27
C MET A 12 -6.80 0.91 12.17
N ALA A 13 -6.12 0.54 11.08
CA ALA A 13 -5.91 1.43 9.95
C ALA A 13 -7.22 1.92 9.36
N ARG A 14 -8.25 1.06 9.33
CA ARG A 14 -9.56 1.41 8.81
C ARG A 14 -10.41 2.18 9.80
N ALA A 15 -10.41 1.74 11.06
CA ALA A 15 -11.33 2.25 12.08
C ALA A 15 -10.85 3.54 12.73
N ALA A 16 -9.54 3.79 12.76
CA ALA A 16 -9.00 4.99 13.38
C ALA A 16 -9.22 6.26 12.55
N GLY A 17 -10.22 6.24 11.68
CA GLY A 17 -10.53 7.39 10.85
C GLY A 17 -9.74 7.42 9.56
N ALA A 18 -9.12 6.31 9.20
CA ALA A 18 -8.49 6.21 7.89
C ALA A 18 -9.58 6.32 6.86
N SER A 19 -9.80 7.55 6.40
CA SER A 19 -10.83 7.84 5.41
C SER A 19 -10.44 7.32 4.04
N ARG A 20 -9.17 6.99 3.86
CA ARG A 20 -8.62 6.50 2.60
C ARG A 20 -7.73 5.30 2.85
N HIS A 21 -7.91 4.28 2.04
CA HIS A 21 -7.08 3.09 2.12
C HIS A 21 -7.01 2.42 0.76
N GLY A 22 -6.01 1.60 0.59
CA GLY A 22 -5.79 0.86 -0.64
C GLY A 22 -4.86 -0.33 -0.39
N SER A 23 -4.55 -1.02 -1.47
CA SER A 23 -3.67 -2.18 -1.40
C SER A 23 -2.73 -2.20 -2.61
N VAL A 24 -1.64 -2.93 -2.46
CA VAL A 24 -0.72 -3.22 -3.56
C VAL A 24 -0.69 -4.73 -3.77
N ARG A 25 -0.84 -5.13 -5.01
CA ARG A 25 -0.85 -6.54 -5.41
C ARG A 25 0.12 -6.76 -6.55
N ILE A 26 0.64 -7.97 -6.66
CA ILE A 26 1.49 -8.36 -7.80
C ILE A 26 0.59 -8.98 -8.86
N ALA A 27 0.66 -8.47 -10.07
CA ALA A 27 -0.12 -9.01 -11.19
C ALA A 27 0.36 -10.44 -11.51
N THR A 28 -0.59 -11.32 -11.75
CA THR A 28 -0.31 -12.72 -12.10
C THR A 28 -0.62 -13.03 -13.55
N GLN A 29 -1.24 -12.10 -14.26
CA GLN A 29 -1.60 -12.28 -15.65
C GLN A 29 -1.68 -10.94 -16.35
N LYS A 30 -1.65 -10.97 -17.67
CA LYS A 30 -1.88 -9.78 -18.49
C LYS A 30 -3.36 -9.42 -18.45
N ALA A 31 -3.66 -8.16 -18.20
CA ALA A 31 -5.03 -7.68 -18.13
C ALA A 31 -5.09 -6.18 -18.42
N LEU A 32 -6.24 -5.74 -18.92
CA LEU A 32 -6.50 -4.31 -19.09
C LEU A 32 -7.11 -3.77 -17.79
N THR A 33 -6.56 -2.69 -17.28
CA THR A 33 -7.05 -2.02 -16.08
C THR A 33 -7.35 -0.56 -16.39
N TRP A 34 -7.98 0.14 -15.43
CA TRP A 34 -8.21 1.57 -15.56
C TRP A 34 -6.92 2.37 -15.72
N ALA A 35 -5.82 1.87 -15.15
CA ALA A 35 -4.51 2.51 -15.23
C ALA A 35 -3.69 2.05 -16.44
N GLY A 36 -4.24 1.18 -17.28
CA GLY A 36 -3.57 0.64 -18.45
C GLY A 36 -3.40 -0.87 -18.38
N THR A 37 -2.64 -1.41 -19.33
CA THR A 37 -2.39 -2.85 -19.40
C THR A 37 -1.30 -3.25 -18.41
N CYS A 38 -1.58 -4.25 -17.59
CA CYS A 38 -0.58 -4.85 -16.73
C CYS A 38 -0.09 -6.19 -17.30
N LYS A 39 1.08 -6.62 -16.87
CA LYS A 39 1.67 -7.92 -17.19
C LYS A 39 2.10 -8.63 -15.92
N PRO A 40 2.32 -9.95 -15.96
CA PRO A 40 2.76 -10.68 -14.76
C PRO A 40 4.02 -10.04 -14.16
N GLY A 41 4.01 -9.89 -12.83
CA GLY A 41 5.10 -9.28 -12.10
C GLY A 41 4.95 -7.78 -11.85
N ASP A 42 4.05 -7.11 -12.54
CA ASP A 42 3.79 -5.70 -12.31
C ASP A 42 3.20 -5.48 -10.92
N GLY A 43 3.49 -4.32 -10.32
CA GLY A 43 2.83 -3.86 -9.11
C GLY A 43 1.54 -3.13 -9.45
N LEU A 44 0.48 -3.48 -8.75
CA LEU A 44 -0.84 -2.87 -8.94
C LEU A 44 -1.23 -2.12 -7.69
N GLY A 45 -1.48 -0.83 -7.81
CA GLY A 45 -2.04 -0.02 -6.74
C GLY A 45 -3.55 0.04 -6.88
N ILE A 46 -4.27 -0.41 -5.87
CA ILE A 46 -5.71 -0.61 -5.88
C ILE A 46 -6.36 0.23 -4.79
N ALA A 47 -7.38 0.97 -5.15
CA ALA A 47 -8.21 1.69 -4.21
C ALA A 47 -9.65 1.69 -4.74
N GLY A 48 -10.61 1.50 -3.84
CA GLY A 48 -12.02 1.45 -4.22
C GLY A 48 -12.32 0.32 -5.21
N ASP A 49 -11.64 -0.82 -5.05
CA ASP A 49 -11.76 -2.01 -5.91
C ASP A 49 -11.29 -1.80 -7.36
N GLU A 50 -10.61 -0.69 -7.64
CA GLU A 50 -10.11 -0.39 -8.96
C GLU A 50 -8.60 -0.30 -8.96
N VAL A 51 -7.96 -0.77 -10.03
CA VAL A 51 -6.54 -0.60 -10.23
C VAL A 51 -6.28 0.81 -10.74
N LEU A 52 -5.67 1.63 -9.92
CA LEU A 52 -5.37 3.02 -10.25
C LEU A 52 -3.92 3.25 -10.63
N ILE A 53 -3.04 2.33 -10.26
CA ILE A 53 -1.59 2.41 -10.53
C ILE A 53 -1.14 1.08 -11.13
N VAL A 54 -0.38 1.14 -12.21
CA VAL A 54 0.37 0.00 -12.75
C VAL A 54 1.83 0.43 -12.80
N ALA A 55 2.70 -0.32 -12.15
CA ALA A 55 4.12 0.00 -12.08
C ALA A 55 4.96 -1.28 -12.22
N ASP A 56 6.27 -1.12 -12.36
CA ASP A 56 7.15 -2.25 -12.64
C ASP A 56 7.34 -3.19 -11.46
N ASP A 57 7.13 -2.69 -10.24
CA ASP A 57 7.29 -3.50 -9.02
C ASP A 57 6.40 -2.97 -7.88
N VAL A 58 6.43 -3.69 -6.77
CA VAL A 58 5.62 -3.35 -5.58
C VAL A 58 6.00 -1.99 -5.03
N ALA A 59 7.28 -1.67 -4.94
CA ALA A 59 7.72 -0.40 -4.36
C ALA A 59 7.23 0.78 -5.20
N ALA A 60 7.37 0.71 -6.52
CA ALA A 60 6.91 1.77 -7.40
C ALA A 60 5.40 1.94 -7.36
N ALA A 61 4.65 0.84 -7.33
CA ALA A 61 3.20 0.89 -7.20
C ALA A 61 2.77 1.49 -5.87
N ALA A 62 3.46 1.15 -4.80
CA ALA A 62 3.17 1.67 -3.45
C ALA A 62 3.44 3.17 -3.37
N ILE A 63 4.52 3.66 -3.97
CA ILE A 63 4.82 5.10 -4.04
C ILE A 63 3.69 5.84 -4.73
N GLY A 64 3.27 5.36 -5.90
CA GLY A 64 2.19 5.99 -6.64
C GLY A 64 0.88 5.99 -5.87
N LEU A 65 0.57 4.88 -5.21
CA LEU A 65 -0.66 4.77 -4.42
C LEU A 65 -0.64 5.70 -3.20
N VAL A 66 0.48 5.76 -2.49
CA VAL A 66 0.62 6.65 -1.34
C VAL A 66 0.43 8.10 -1.76
N ASP A 67 1.05 8.52 -2.87
CA ASP A 67 0.90 9.87 -3.37
C ASP A 67 -0.57 10.17 -3.72
N LEU A 68 -1.24 9.22 -4.32
CA LEU A 68 -2.66 9.35 -4.67
C LEU A 68 -3.53 9.48 -3.41
N LEU A 69 -3.29 8.63 -2.41
CA LEU A 69 -4.04 8.67 -1.16
C LEU A 69 -3.75 9.92 -0.34
N LEU A 70 -2.56 10.50 -0.47
CA LEU A 70 -2.17 11.74 0.21
C LEU A 70 -2.51 13.01 -0.59
N ALA A 71 -3.12 12.88 -1.76
CA ALA A 71 -3.42 14.05 -2.61
C ALA A 71 -4.28 15.09 -1.91
N SER A 72 -5.17 14.68 -1.01
CA SER A 72 -5.97 15.58 -0.20
C SER A 72 -5.43 15.78 1.21
N GLY A 73 -4.17 15.42 1.43
CA GLY A 73 -3.51 15.55 2.74
C GLY A 73 -3.61 14.31 3.60
N GLY A 74 -2.92 14.32 4.72
CA GLY A 74 -2.93 13.22 5.68
C GLY A 74 -1.75 13.35 6.62
N ASP A 75 -1.93 12.92 7.86
CA ASP A 75 -0.91 13.03 8.90
C ASP A 75 -0.17 11.73 9.14
N LEU A 76 -0.82 10.60 8.86
CA LEU A 76 -0.27 9.28 9.16
C LEU A 76 -0.59 8.29 8.04
N VAL A 77 0.45 7.63 7.57
CA VAL A 77 0.34 6.49 6.64
C VAL A 77 0.70 5.23 7.40
N THR A 78 -0.20 4.26 7.40
CA THR A 78 0.04 2.94 8.00
C THR A 78 0.18 1.92 6.88
N VAL A 79 1.28 1.16 6.90
CA VAL A 79 1.57 0.14 5.89
C VAL A 79 1.66 -1.21 6.56
N LEU A 80 0.84 -2.16 6.12
CA LEU A 80 0.90 -3.55 6.55
C LEU A 80 1.60 -4.36 5.47
N ILE A 81 2.71 -5.00 5.85
CA ILE A 81 3.58 -5.72 4.91
C ILE A 81 3.22 -7.18 4.91
N GLY A 82 2.82 -7.69 3.74
CA GLY A 82 2.40 -9.07 3.57
C GLY A 82 3.55 -10.05 3.46
N ALA A 83 3.21 -11.33 3.44
CA ALA A 83 4.14 -12.42 3.26
C ALA A 83 4.84 -12.30 1.89
N GLY A 84 6.12 -12.59 1.86
CA GLY A 84 6.89 -12.56 0.62
C GLY A 84 7.38 -11.17 0.19
N VAL A 85 7.01 -10.13 0.93
CA VAL A 85 7.51 -8.78 0.65
C VAL A 85 8.69 -8.48 1.58
N THR A 86 9.76 -7.93 1.03
CA THR A 86 10.94 -7.60 1.81
C THR A 86 10.80 -6.23 2.48
N GLU A 87 11.54 -6.03 3.57
CA GLU A 87 11.42 -4.80 4.37
C GLU A 87 11.95 -3.56 3.66
N ASP A 88 12.77 -3.72 2.64
CA ASP A 88 13.29 -2.59 1.88
C ASP A 88 12.16 -1.79 1.19
N VAL A 89 11.03 -2.41 0.92
CA VAL A 89 9.85 -1.68 0.41
C VAL A 89 9.39 -0.63 1.43
N ALA A 90 9.34 -1.00 2.71
CA ALA A 90 8.97 -0.06 3.77
C ALA A 90 9.97 1.09 3.89
N VAL A 91 11.25 0.79 3.76
CA VAL A 91 12.31 1.80 3.81
C VAL A 91 12.17 2.80 2.66
N VAL A 92 11.91 2.30 1.46
CA VAL A 92 11.70 3.14 0.28
C VAL A 92 10.48 4.05 0.48
N LEU A 93 9.38 3.51 0.98
CA LEU A 93 8.17 4.29 1.22
C LEU A 93 8.37 5.35 2.31
N GLU A 94 9.04 4.99 3.38
CA GLU A 94 9.31 5.91 4.48
C GLU A 94 10.14 7.09 4.00
N ARG A 95 11.17 6.82 3.21
CA ARG A 95 12.01 7.87 2.64
C ARG A 95 11.20 8.76 1.69
N HIS A 96 10.38 8.16 0.84
CA HIS A 96 9.56 8.91 -0.11
C HIS A 96 8.60 9.86 0.63
N VAL A 97 7.92 9.37 1.66
CA VAL A 97 6.99 10.20 2.45
C VAL A 97 7.75 11.30 3.17
N HIS A 98 8.91 10.99 3.74
CA HIS A 98 9.74 11.99 4.41
C HIS A 98 10.15 13.11 3.46
N ASP A 99 10.54 12.76 2.24
CA ASP A 99 11.06 13.74 1.26
C ASP A 99 9.97 14.53 0.56
N HIS A 100 8.81 13.94 0.31
CA HIS A 100 7.76 14.53 -0.53
C HIS A 100 6.50 14.94 0.22
N HIS A 101 6.32 14.45 1.44
CA HIS A 101 5.14 14.76 2.25
C HIS A 101 5.58 15.17 3.66
N PRO A 102 6.22 16.37 3.78
CA PRO A 102 6.64 16.85 5.09
C PRO A 102 5.44 17.02 6.02
N GLY A 103 5.59 16.60 7.26
CA GLY A 103 4.48 16.62 8.22
C GLY A 103 3.65 15.32 8.24
N THR A 104 3.87 14.43 7.30
CA THR A 104 3.23 13.11 7.30
C THR A 104 4.19 12.07 7.85
N GLU A 105 3.70 11.25 8.79
CA GLU A 105 4.46 10.15 9.37
C GLU A 105 4.05 8.85 8.70
N LEU A 106 5.01 7.93 8.54
CA LEU A 106 4.74 6.58 8.04
C LEU A 106 5.16 5.57 9.09
N VAL A 107 4.26 4.65 9.40
CA VAL A 107 4.56 3.50 10.26
C VAL A 107 4.28 2.23 9.47
N SER A 108 5.07 1.20 9.69
CA SER A 108 4.91 -0.06 9.00
C SER A 108 4.89 -1.22 9.99
N TYR A 109 4.13 -2.26 9.65
CA TYR A 109 4.03 -3.47 10.45
C TYR A 109 4.15 -4.67 9.52
N ARG A 110 4.99 -5.61 9.89
CA ARG A 110 5.09 -6.87 9.16
C ARG A 110 4.04 -7.82 9.71
N THR A 111 2.94 -7.94 9.01
CA THR A 111 1.83 -8.81 9.41
C THR A 111 1.93 -10.21 8.84
N GLY A 112 2.67 -10.38 7.73
CA GLY A 112 2.78 -11.67 7.06
C GLY A 112 1.47 -12.16 6.45
N HIS A 113 0.51 -11.27 6.26
CA HIS A 113 -0.76 -11.64 5.64
C HIS A 113 -0.54 -12.14 4.21
N ARG A 114 -1.48 -12.92 3.72
CA ARG A 114 -1.45 -13.47 2.37
C ARG A 114 -2.37 -12.66 1.45
N GLY A 115 -2.14 -12.79 0.15
CA GLY A 115 -2.91 -12.09 -0.86
C GLY A 115 -2.24 -10.81 -1.29
N ASP A 116 -2.69 -9.68 -0.78
CA ASP A 116 -2.09 -8.40 -1.15
C ASP A 116 -0.67 -8.29 -0.59
N ALA A 117 0.20 -7.69 -1.38
CA ALA A 117 1.58 -7.45 -0.95
C ALA A 117 1.63 -6.42 0.18
N LEU A 118 0.87 -5.34 0.04
CA LEU A 118 0.76 -4.29 1.05
C LEU A 118 -0.69 -3.88 1.23
N LEU A 119 -1.02 -3.49 2.47
CA LEU A 119 -2.26 -2.79 2.79
C LEU A 119 -1.86 -1.42 3.32
N ILE A 120 -2.49 -0.36 2.82
CA ILE A 120 -2.11 1.02 3.12
C ILE A 120 -3.33 1.80 3.56
N GLY A 121 -3.20 2.49 4.70
CA GLY A 121 -4.22 3.40 5.19
C GLY A 121 -3.65 4.77 5.43
N VAL A 122 -4.45 5.81 5.18
CA VAL A 122 -4.08 7.21 5.39
C VAL A 122 -5.12 7.88 6.27
N GLU A 123 -4.65 8.54 7.32
CA GLU A 123 -5.52 9.31 8.22
C GLU A 123 -4.96 10.68 8.56
#